data_f1ba4b308831698787e3c34d88ce0393
#
_entry.id   f1ba4b308831698787e3c34d88ce0393
#
_cell.length_a   1.000
_cell.length_b   1.000
_cell.length_c   1.000
_cell.angle_alpha   90.00
_cell.angle_beta   90.00
_cell.angle_gamma   90.00
#
_symmetry.space_group_name_H-M   'P 1'
#
loop_
_entity.id
_entity.type
_entity.pdbx_description
1 polymer ?
#
loop_
_entity_poly.entity_id
_entity_poly.type
_entity_poly.pdbx_seq_one_letter_code
_entity_poly.pdbx_strand_id
1 'polypeptide(L)'
;MKRARLLISIVISLLIIAGCSSNAQPISKGEEVQAKETNANENLREDSNLWAYSSEINDEDSIDGLNIKVDRILISPSSAHIAIKGSIENIGHSSFETYPASETIKLNTGEELGPEELIKVSEEGTNELKNKGDRLDFFYVWPMSNTSPNEVTSVSLSWAIYEMTGKDISNSTSFAREYTFNQ
;
A
#
# COMPACT_ATOMS: atom_id res chain seq x y z
N MET A 1 -4.15 -28.48 -48.21
CA MET A 1 -3.06 -28.04 -49.10
C MET A 1 -2.09 -27.17 -48.31
N LYS A 2 -0.81 -27.55 -48.41
CA LYS A 2 0.45 -26.83 -48.06
C LYS A 2 0.60 -26.14 -46.71
N ARG A 3 1.30 -26.84 -45.80
CA ARG A 3 1.97 -26.35 -44.60
C ARG A 3 3.21 -25.55 -45.02
N ALA A 4 3.40 -24.36 -44.46
CA ALA A 4 4.67 -23.65 -44.51
C ALA A 4 5.25 -23.60 -43.08
N ARG A 5 6.37 -24.28 -42.88
CA ARG A 5 7.20 -24.26 -41.66
C ARG A 5 8.20 -23.13 -41.84
N LEU A 6 8.23 -22.19 -40.89
CA LEU A 6 9.28 -21.16 -40.81
C LEU A 6 10.28 -21.60 -39.73
N LEU A 7 11.48 -21.95 -40.14
CA LEU A 7 12.65 -22.21 -39.31
C LEU A 7 13.33 -20.88 -39.03
N ILE A 8 13.44 -20.51 -37.75
CA ILE A 8 14.25 -19.38 -37.32
C ILE A 8 15.55 -19.92 -36.73
N SER A 9 16.65 -19.62 -37.43
CA SER A 9 18.02 -19.94 -37.01
C SER A 9 18.48 -19.03 -35.90
N ILE A 10 18.95 -19.65 -34.81
CA ILE A 10 19.65 -18.99 -33.72
C ILE A 10 21.13 -18.93 -34.09
N VAL A 11 21.68 -17.71 -34.22
CA VAL A 11 23.11 -17.46 -34.36
C VAL A 11 23.65 -17.12 -32.98
N ILE A 12 24.45 -18.03 -32.43
CA ILE A 12 25.22 -17.83 -31.20
C ILE A 12 26.58 -17.30 -31.62
N SER A 13 26.87 -16.04 -31.25
CA SER A 13 28.22 -15.46 -31.41
C SER A 13 28.95 -15.55 -30.07
N LEU A 14 29.91 -16.48 -30.02
CA LEU A 14 30.91 -16.57 -28.96
C LEU A 14 32.01 -15.53 -29.24
N LEU A 15 32.19 -14.57 -28.33
CA LEU A 15 33.37 -13.71 -28.30
C LEU A 15 34.26 -14.10 -27.13
N ILE A 16 35.35 -14.76 -27.46
CA ILE A 16 36.44 -15.05 -26.53
C ILE A 16 37.42 -13.86 -26.64
N ILE A 17 37.67 -13.17 -25.53
CA ILE A 17 38.78 -12.23 -25.42
C ILE A 17 39.70 -12.76 -24.31
N ALA A 18 40.86 -13.27 -24.76
CA ALA A 18 42.00 -13.60 -23.93
C ALA A 18 42.96 -12.40 -23.90
N GLY A 19 43.58 -12.19 -22.76
CA GLY A 19 44.83 -11.43 -22.66
C GLY A 19 44.80 -10.32 -21.61
N CYS A 20 45.51 -10.35 -20.59
CA CYS A 20 46.87 -10.25 -20.25
C CYS A 20 47.07 -10.07 -18.74
N SER A 21 47.96 -10.81 -18.22
CA SER A 21 48.52 -10.79 -16.89
C SER A 21 49.32 -9.50 -16.63
N SER A 22 49.14 -8.88 -15.44
CA SER A 22 50.21 -8.17 -14.74
C SER A 22 49.88 -7.98 -13.26
N ASN A 23 50.75 -8.60 -12.45
CA ASN A 23 51.15 -8.31 -11.06
C ASN A 23 50.13 -7.70 -10.09
N ALA A 24 49.65 -8.58 -9.25
CA ALA A 24 48.96 -8.22 -8.02
C ALA A 24 49.93 -7.90 -6.89
N GLN A 25 49.77 -6.73 -6.28
CA GLN A 25 50.16 -6.52 -4.87
C GLN A 25 48.91 -6.75 -4.00
N PRO A 26 49.06 -7.30 -2.79
CA PRO A 26 47.91 -7.52 -1.91
C PRO A 26 47.49 -6.20 -1.30
N ILE A 27 46.35 -5.70 -1.77
CA ILE A 27 45.64 -4.61 -1.12
C ILE A 27 44.80 -5.21 0.01
N SER A 28 45.00 -4.65 1.17
CA SER A 28 44.32 -4.88 2.43
C SER A 28 42.83 -5.08 2.28
N LYS A 29 42.28 -5.94 3.17
CA LYS A 29 40.87 -6.10 3.45
C LYS A 29 40.13 -4.76 3.35
N GLY A 30 39.48 -4.54 2.23
CA GLY A 30 38.41 -3.55 2.14
C GLY A 30 37.25 -4.07 2.98
N GLU A 31 36.85 -3.29 3.96
CA GLU A 31 35.57 -3.41 4.61
C GLU A 31 34.51 -3.48 3.51
N GLU A 32 33.82 -4.59 3.50
CA GLU A 32 32.58 -4.75 2.78
C GLU A 32 31.61 -3.72 3.39
N VAL A 33 31.49 -2.57 2.72
CA VAL A 33 30.43 -1.62 3.02
C VAL A 33 29.17 -2.35 2.61
N GLN A 34 28.61 -3.11 3.55
CA GLN A 34 27.21 -3.48 3.50
C GLN A 34 26.47 -2.16 3.37
N ALA A 35 25.97 -1.89 2.16
CA ALA A 35 24.95 -0.90 1.95
C ALA A 35 23.81 -1.33 2.90
N LYS A 36 23.72 -0.63 4.01
CA LYS A 36 22.63 -0.74 4.94
C LYS A 36 21.40 -0.35 4.10
N GLU A 37 20.65 -1.32 3.61
CA GLU A 37 19.28 -1.11 3.20
C GLU A 37 18.60 -0.56 4.44
N THR A 38 18.61 0.75 4.55
CA THR A 38 17.82 1.47 5.53
C THR A 38 16.41 1.17 5.12
N ASN A 39 15.71 0.33 5.89
CA ASN A 39 14.31 0.05 5.66
C ASN A 39 13.59 1.39 5.59
N ALA A 40 13.24 1.82 4.37
CA ALA A 40 12.54 3.08 4.14
C ALA A 40 11.24 3.14 4.98
N ASN A 41 10.68 1.99 5.34
CA ASN A 41 9.49 1.84 6.14
C ASN A 41 9.68 2.15 7.65
N GLU A 42 10.90 2.05 8.21
CA GLU A 42 11.11 2.38 9.63
C GLU A 42 10.79 3.85 9.97
N ASN A 43 10.95 4.74 9.00
CA ASN A 43 10.67 6.16 9.18
C ASN A 43 9.19 6.52 9.00
N LEU A 44 8.39 5.64 8.41
CA LEU A 44 6.97 5.91 8.12
C LEU A 44 6.01 5.37 9.19
N ARG A 45 6.54 4.95 10.35
CA ARG A 45 5.70 4.47 11.46
C ARG A 45 4.81 5.58 12.00
N GLU A 46 3.65 5.19 12.54
CA GLU A 46 2.66 6.11 13.12
C GLU A 46 3.26 7.05 14.18
N ASP A 47 4.16 6.52 15.00
CA ASP A 47 4.83 7.24 16.09
C ASP A 47 6.05 8.07 15.65
N SER A 48 6.32 8.16 14.35
CA SER A 48 7.45 8.92 13.83
C SER A 48 7.20 10.42 13.87
N ASN A 49 8.29 11.19 14.01
CA ASN A 49 8.24 12.67 13.98
C ASN A 49 7.98 13.23 12.57
N LEU A 50 7.71 12.41 11.59
CA LEU A 50 7.42 12.85 10.22
C LEU A 50 6.04 13.49 10.09
N TRP A 51 5.09 13.09 10.94
CA TRP A 51 3.70 13.49 10.86
C TRP A 51 3.47 14.84 11.55
N ALA A 52 3.56 15.93 10.78
CA ALA A 52 3.34 17.27 11.31
C ALA A 52 1.86 17.61 11.48
N TYR A 53 1.00 17.04 10.62
CA TYR A 53 -0.45 17.20 10.72
C TYR A 53 -1.06 15.85 11.05
N SER A 54 -1.85 15.81 12.11
CA SER A 54 -2.61 14.64 12.54
C SER A 54 -4.03 15.06 12.85
N SER A 55 -4.97 14.50 12.14
CA SER A 55 -6.39 14.65 12.44
C SER A 55 -6.91 13.38 13.08
N GLU A 56 -7.34 13.52 14.34
CA GLU A 56 -8.09 12.48 15.03
C GLU A 56 -9.50 12.47 14.44
N ILE A 57 -9.82 11.46 13.68
CA ILE A 57 -11.11 11.32 13.02
C ILE A 57 -12.09 10.63 13.95
N ASN A 58 -11.70 9.45 14.47
CA ASN A 58 -12.54 8.60 15.31
C ASN A 58 -13.95 8.36 14.73
N ASP A 59 -14.04 8.32 13.39
CA ASP A 59 -15.28 8.03 12.71
C ASP A 59 -15.52 6.52 12.73
N GLU A 60 -16.70 6.13 13.13
CA GLU A 60 -17.12 4.74 13.25
C GLU A 60 -18.46 4.57 12.55
N ASP A 61 -18.52 3.64 11.62
CA ASP A 61 -19.72 3.34 10.83
C ASP A 61 -20.00 1.84 10.85
N SER A 62 -21.27 1.49 10.85
CA SER A 62 -21.71 0.10 10.78
C SER A 62 -22.42 -0.14 9.46
N ILE A 63 -21.81 -0.95 8.61
CA ILE A 63 -22.33 -1.32 7.30
C ILE A 63 -22.52 -2.84 7.24
N ASP A 64 -23.75 -3.29 7.05
CA ASP A 64 -24.09 -4.70 6.82
C ASP A 64 -23.52 -5.72 7.83
N GLY A 65 -23.24 -5.30 9.06
CA GLY A 65 -22.66 -6.17 10.09
C GLY A 65 -21.14 -6.07 10.20
N LEU A 66 -20.52 -5.12 9.51
CA LEU A 66 -19.16 -4.69 9.74
C LEU A 66 -19.14 -3.39 10.53
N ASN A 67 -18.21 -3.29 11.46
CA ASN A 67 -17.82 -2.04 12.10
C ASN A 67 -16.56 -1.53 11.43
N ILE A 68 -16.64 -0.37 10.80
CA ILE A 68 -15.55 0.27 10.07
C ILE A 68 -15.16 1.53 10.82
N LYS A 69 -13.90 1.62 11.17
CA LYS A 69 -13.38 2.76 11.91
C LYS A 69 -12.19 3.38 11.19
N VAL A 70 -12.26 4.69 10.97
CA VAL A 70 -11.11 5.50 10.58
C VAL A 70 -10.68 6.30 11.81
N ASP A 71 -9.52 5.94 12.35
CA ASP A 71 -9.01 6.55 13.58
C ASP A 71 -8.33 7.88 13.30
N ARG A 72 -7.43 7.89 12.30
CA ARG A 72 -6.53 9.00 12.02
C ARG A 72 -6.23 9.15 10.55
N ILE A 73 -6.02 10.41 10.16
CA ILE A 73 -5.35 10.80 8.93
C ILE A 73 -4.14 11.65 9.31
N LEU A 74 -2.98 11.31 8.76
CA LEU A 74 -1.72 11.96 9.03
C LEU A 74 -1.10 12.48 7.74
N ILE A 75 -0.46 13.63 7.80
CA ILE A 75 0.24 14.22 6.65
C ILE A 75 1.65 14.61 7.08
N SER A 76 2.62 14.23 6.26
CA SER A 76 4.01 14.59 6.39
C SER A 76 4.42 15.62 5.35
N PRO A 77 4.58 16.90 5.71
CA PRO A 77 5.06 17.92 4.78
C PRO A 77 6.49 17.67 4.31
N SER A 78 7.33 17.14 5.20
CA SER A 78 8.76 16.94 4.92
C SER A 78 9.04 15.81 3.93
N SER A 79 8.18 14.82 3.87
CA SER A 79 8.34 13.66 2.98
C SER A 79 7.23 13.54 1.94
N ALA A 80 6.27 14.48 1.91
CA ALA A 80 5.11 14.47 1.04
C ALA A 80 4.36 13.13 1.06
N HIS A 81 3.97 12.68 2.25
CA HIS A 81 3.18 11.47 2.45
C HIS A 81 1.86 11.77 3.17
N ILE A 82 0.84 10.99 2.83
CA ILE A 82 -0.40 10.90 3.59
C ILE A 82 -0.54 9.48 4.13
N ALA A 83 -1.02 9.36 5.36
CA ALA A 83 -1.29 8.07 5.98
C ALA A 83 -2.71 8.00 6.53
N ILE A 84 -3.26 6.79 6.53
CA ILE A 84 -4.57 6.48 7.08
C ILE A 84 -4.44 5.30 8.02
N LYS A 85 -4.95 5.48 9.24
CA LYS A 85 -5.10 4.44 10.24
C LYS A 85 -6.56 4.10 10.42
N GLY A 86 -6.85 2.83 10.48
CA GLY A 86 -8.20 2.36 10.72
C GLY A 86 -8.30 0.88 11.03
N SER A 87 -9.54 0.44 11.19
CA SER A 87 -9.86 -0.97 11.39
C SER A 87 -11.22 -1.34 10.79
N ILE A 88 -11.38 -2.61 10.50
CA ILE A 88 -12.64 -3.21 10.07
C ILE A 88 -12.86 -4.47 10.89
N GLU A 89 -14.02 -4.59 11.54
CA GLU A 89 -14.37 -5.72 12.38
C GLU A 89 -15.71 -6.31 11.97
N ASN A 90 -15.78 -7.62 11.85
CA ASN A 90 -17.05 -8.31 11.67
C ASN A 90 -17.78 -8.40 13.03
N ILE A 91 -18.84 -7.64 13.17
CA ILE A 91 -19.71 -7.64 14.36
C ILE A 91 -20.99 -8.47 14.17
N GLY A 92 -21.22 -8.93 12.94
CA GLY A 92 -22.38 -9.72 12.50
C GLY A 92 -22.15 -11.23 12.52
N HIS A 93 -22.93 -11.91 11.70
CA HIS A 93 -22.88 -13.36 11.50
C HIS A 93 -22.59 -13.76 10.04
N SER A 94 -22.63 -12.80 9.14
CA SER A 94 -22.25 -13.00 7.73
C SER A 94 -20.73 -13.05 7.60
N SER A 95 -20.27 -13.63 6.51
CA SER A 95 -18.85 -13.64 6.12
C SER A 95 -18.61 -12.52 5.11
N PHE A 96 -17.51 -11.80 5.25
CA PHE A 96 -17.16 -10.68 4.39
C PHE A 96 -15.74 -10.79 3.86
N GLU A 97 -15.55 -10.20 2.66
CA GLU A 97 -14.23 -9.89 2.12
C GLU A 97 -14.15 -8.40 1.80
N THR A 98 -13.04 -7.76 2.16
CA THR A 98 -12.80 -6.35 1.89
C THR A 98 -11.31 -6.07 1.79
N TYR A 99 -10.92 -5.22 0.84
CA TYR A 99 -9.52 -4.99 0.49
C TYR A 99 -9.22 -3.49 0.39
N PRO A 100 -9.24 -2.73 1.50
CA PRO A 100 -9.02 -1.27 1.46
C PRO A 100 -7.66 -0.88 0.87
N ALA A 101 -6.65 -1.74 0.98
CA ALA A 101 -5.33 -1.54 0.36
C ALA A 101 -5.34 -1.60 -1.18
N SER A 102 -6.39 -2.15 -1.79
CA SER A 102 -6.51 -2.30 -3.24
C SER A 102 -7.27 -1.15 -3.90
N GLU A 103 -7.67 -0.16 -3.15
CA GLU A 103 -8.48 0.94 -3.62
C GLU A 103 -7.68 2.24 -3.77
N THR A 104 -8.26 3.18 -4.49
CA THR A 104 -7.69 4.50 -4.70
C THR A 104 -8.29 5.49 -3.72
N ILE A 105 -7.44 6.28 -3.08
CA ILE A 105 -7.87 7.45 -2.30
C ILE A 105 -7.77 8.71 -3.15
N LYS A 106 -8.62 9.69 -2.90
CA LYS A 106 -8.66 10.92 -3.67
C LYS A 106 -8.52 12.14 -2.77
N LEU A 107 -7.59 13.03 -3.13
CA LEU A 107 -7.36 14.29 -2.43
C LEU A 107 -8.25 15.40 -3.00
N ASN A 108 -8.52 16.44 -2.19
CA ASN A 108 -9.27 17.64 -2.66
C ASN A 108 -8.61 18.33 -3.86
N THR A 109 -7.32 18.18 -4.06
CA THR A 109 -6.56 18.71 -5.20
C THR A 109 -6.83 17.96 -6.51
N GLY A 110 -7.51 16.82 -6.44
CA GLY A 110 -7.79 15.95 -7.57
C GLY A 110 -6.74 14.88 -7.81
N GLU A 111 -5.66 14.83 -7.02
CA GLU A 111 -4.71 13.71 -7.06
C GLU A 111 -5.37 12.43 -6.56
N GLU A 112 -5.18 11.35 -7.29
CA GLU A 112 -5.62 10.01 -6.95
C GLU A 112 -4.40 9.17 -6.63
N LEU A 113 -4.40 8.51 -5.46
CA LEU A 113 -3.30 7.69 -4.96
C LEU A 113 -3.75 6.24 -4.97
N GLY A 114 -3.20 5.48 -5.90
CA GLY A 114 -3.61 4.12 -6.18
C GLY A 114 -2.91 3.06 -5.33
N PRO A 115 -3.33 1.80 -5.44
CA PRO A 115 -2.73 0.68 -4.72
C PRO A 115 -1.27 0.41 -5.13
N GLU A 116 -0.87 0.77 -6.34
CA GLU A 116 0.50 0.61 -6.85
C GLU A 116 1.50 1.54 -6.15
N GLU A 117 1.02 2.64 -5.57
CA GLU A 117 1.82 3.62 -4.84
C GLU A 117 1.79 3.35 -3.33
N LEU A 118 0.90 2.48 -2.87
CA LEU A 118 0.71 2.19 -1.46
C LEU A 118 1.97 1.59 -0.82
N ILE A 119 2.44 2.25 0.23
CA ILE A 119 3.41 1.71 1.16
C ILE A 119 2.65 1.10 2.33
N LYS A 120 2.58 -0.22 2.38
CA LYS A 120 1.92 -0.93 3.47
C LYS A 120 2.84 -0.98 4.67
N VAL A 121 2.59 -0.14 5.67
CA VAL A 121 3.44 -0.04 6.86
C VAL A 121 3.09 -1.10 7.90
N SER A 122 1.80 -1.25 8.22
CA SER A 122 1.32 -2.35 9.05
C SER A 122 -0.08 -2.78 8.63
N GLU A 123 -0.31 -4.07 8.75
CA GLU A 123 -1.62 -4.68 8.58
C GLU A 123 -1.67 -5.91 9.47
N GLU A 124 -2.59 -5.93 10.42
CA GLU A 124 -2.78 -7.03 11.34
C GLU A 124 -4.20 -7.58 11.19
N GLY A 125 -4.32 -8.90 11.20
CA GLY A 125 -5.60 -9.59 11.01
C GLY A 125 -5.81 -10.11 9.59
N THR A 126 -7.02 -10.00 9.07
CA THR A 126 -7.40 -10.60 7.80
C THR A 126 -8.38 -9.76 7.00
N ASN A 127 -8.26 -9.79 5.68
CA ASN A 127 -9.23 -9.23 4.74
C ASN A 127 -10.47 -10.13 4.55
N GLU A 128 -10.38 -11.41 4.97
CA GLU A 128 -11.45 -12.40 4.96
C GLU A 128 -12.08 -12.48 6.36
N LEU A 129 -13.08 -11.66 6.61
CA LEU A 129 -13.75 -11.52 7.90
C LEU A 129 -14.90 -12.55 8.03
N LYS A 130 -14.54 -13.83 8.20
CA LYS A 130 -15.47 -14.97 8.12
C LYS A 130 -16.35 -15.14 9.36
N ASN A 131 -15.84 -14.72 10.52
CA ASN A 131 -16.51 -14.95 11.78
C ASN A 131 -16.71 -13.61 12.52
N LYS A 132 -17.71 -13.59 13.39
CA LYS A 132 -17.87 -12.49 14.31
C LYS A 132 -16.61 -12.30 15.17
N GLY A 133 -16.08 -11.10 15.20
CA GLY A 133 -14.84 -10.74 15.89
C GLY A 133 -13.59 -10.81 15.00
N ASP A 134 -13.68 -11.35 13.79
CA ASP A 134 -12.57 -11.24 12.84
C ASP A 134 -12.35 -9.76 12.51
N ARG A 135 -11.07 -9.36 12.46
CA ARG A 135 -10.70 -7.97 12.37
C ARG A 135 -9.49 -7.76 11.46
N LEU A 136 -9.48 -6.63 10.80
CA LEU A 136 -8.36 -6.07 10.07
C LEU A 136 -8.01 -4.72 10.69
N ASP A 137 -6.80 -4.58 11.21
CA ASP A 137 -6.20 -3.29 11.60
C ASP A 137 -5.17 -2.88 10.56
N PHE A 138 -5.18 -1.62 10.15
CA PHE A 138 -4.27 -1.15 9.11
C PHE A 138 -3.70 0.23 9.40
N PHE A 139 -2.47 0.43 8.91
CA PHE A 139 -1.83 1.74 8.78
C PHE A 139 -1.17 1.80 7.40
N TYR A 140 -1.78 2.53 6.50
CA TYR A 140 -1.39 2.65 5.12
C TYR A 140 -0.85 4.03 4.81
N VAL A 141 0.19 4.09 4.00
CA VAL A 141 0.89 5.34 3.62
C VAL A 141 0.98 5.41 2.10
N TRP A 142 0.69 6.57 1.55
CA TRP A 142 0.90 6.89 0.14
C TRP A 142 1.81 8.11 -0.01
N PRO A 143 2.75 8.10 -0.98
CA PRO A 143 3.46 9.30 -1.39
C PRO A 143 2.52 10.19 -2.21
N MET A 144 2.58 11.49 -1.99
CA MET A 144 1.91 12.50 -2.82
C MET A 144 2.93 13.04 -3.83
N SER A 145 2.63 12.90 -5.12
CA SER A 145 3.56 13.26 -6.20
C SER A 145 3.20 14.59 -6.87
N ASN A 146 1.91 14.93 -6.87
CA ASN A 146 1.38 16.09 -7.59
C ASN A 146 0.71 17.12 -6.66
N THR A 147 0.60 16.82 -5.38
CA THR A 147 -0.04 17.68 -4.39
C THR A 147 0.97 18.15 -3.34
N SER A 148 0.99 19.45 -3.09
CA SER A 148 1.70 19.98 -1.92
C SER A 148 0.95 19.57 -0.65
N PRO A 149 1.63 19.01 0.36
CA PRO A 149 1.00 18.61 1.62
C PRO A 149 0.13 19.72 2.26
N ASN A 150 0.54 20.97 2.13
CA ASN A 150 -0.18 22.14 2.69
C ASN A 150 -1.48 22.47 1.93
N GLU A 151 -1.72 21.87 0.77
CA GLU A 151 -2.93 22.08 -0.03
C GLU A 151 -3.99 21.02 0.25
N VAL A 152 -3.63 19.96 0.98
CA VAL A 152 -4.56 18.88 1.31
C VAL A 152 -5.48 19.31 2.44
N THR A 153 -6.74 19.52 2.14
CA THR A 153 -7.78 19.89 3.12
C THR A 153 -8.86 18.82 3.27
N SER A 154 -8.96 17.88 2.32
CA SER A 154 -9.81 16.71 2.48
C SER A 154 -9.26 15.51 1.75
N VAL A 155 -9.69 14.33 2.18
CA VAL A 155 -9.45 13.04 1.53
C VAL A 155 -10.74 12.25 1.44
N SER A 156 -11.01 11.71 0.27
CA SER A 156 -12.11 10.79 0.02
C SER A 156 -11.58 9.37 0.03
N LEU A 157 -12.17 8.54 0.86
CA LEU A 157 -11.90 7.11 0.98
C LEU A 157 -13.07 6.33 0.43
N SER A 158 -12.79 5.29 -0.35
CA SER A 158 -13.82 4.36 -0.80
C SER A 158 -13.21 2.99 -1.03
N TRP A 159 -13.90 1.94 -0.58
CA TRP A 159 -13.55 0.56 -0.89
C TRP A 159 -14.76 -0.36 -0.91
N ALA A 160 -14.64 -1.44 -1.67
CA ALA A 160 -15.69 -2.43 -1.81
C ALA A 160 -15.73 -3.38 -0.61
N ILE A 161 -16.93 -3.83 -0.29
CA ILE A 161 -17.25 -4.82 0.74
C ILE A 161 -18.09 -5.90 0.08
N TYR A 162 -17.65 -7.14 0.16
CA TYR A 162 -18.34 -8.29 -0.43
C TYR A 162 -18.86 -9.19 0.70
N GLU A 163 -20.18 -9.39 0.75
CA GLU A 163 -20.78 -10.42 1.59
C GLU A 163 -20.66 -11.78 0.89
N MET A 164 -20.16 -12.77 1.61
CA MET A 164 -19.82 -14.07 1.05
C MET A 164 -20.78 -15.16 1.51
N THR A 165 -21.20 -16.01 0.58
CA THR A 165 -21.89 -17.29 0.88
C THR A 165 -21.03 -18.43 0.35
N GLY A 166 -20.27 -19.04 1.24
CA GLY A 166 -19.24 -20.01 0.85
C GLY A 166 -18.10 -19.31 0.10
N LYS A 167 -17.98 -19.56 -1.21
CA LYS A 167 -16.98 -18.93 -2.08
C LYS A 167 -17.59 -17.91 -3.05
N ASP A 168 -18.89 -17.73 -3.01
CA ASP A 168 -19.60 -16.86 -3.94
C ASP A 168 -19.95 -15.54 -3.26
N ILE A 169 -19.87 -14.45 -4.02
CA ILE A 169 -20.35 -13.13 -3.58
C ILE A 169 -21.87 -13.15 -3.60
N SER A 170 -22.49 -12.99 -2.43
CA SER A 170 -23.95 -12.92 -2.30
C SER A 170 -24.49 -11.49 -2.40
N ASN A 171 -23.69 -10.53 -1.95
CA ASN A 171 -24.02 -9.10 -2.00
C ASN A 171 -22.73 -8.27 -2.08
N SER A 172 -22.83 -7.04 -2.56
CA SER A 172 -21.74 -6.08 -2.50
C SER A 172 -22.25 -4.70 -2.12
N THR A 173 -21.51 -4.06 -1.25
CA THR A 173 -21.72 -2.66 -0.85
C THR A 173 -20.39 -1.94 -0.86
N SER A 174 -20.36 -0.67 -0.51
CA SER A 174 -19.12 0.09 -0.41
C SER A 174 -19.14 0.98 0.82
N PHE A 175 -18.00 1.05 1.47
CA PHE A 175 -17.68 2.16 2.35
C PHE A 175 -17.26 3.35 1.48
N ALA A 176 -17.81 4.53 1.74
CA ALA A 176 -17.40 5.77 1.08
C ALA A 176 -17.55 6.95 2.05
N ARG A 177 -16.47 7.68 2.29
CA ARG A 177 -16.44 8.84 3.20
C ARG A 177 -15.46 9.89 2.67
N GLU A 178 -15.80 11.13 2.93
CA GLU A 178 -14.89 12.26 2.78
C GLU A 178 -14.60 12.86 4.15
N TYR A 179 -13.32 13.02 4.43
CA TYR A 179 -12.83 13.62 5.67
C TYR A 179 -12.16 14.95 5.37
N THR A 180 -12.65 16.00 6.01
CA THR A 180 -12.06 17.34 5.94
C THR A 180 -11.28 17.62 7.21
N PHE A 181 -10.17 18.31 7.08
CA PHE A 181 -9.33 18.70 8.21
C PHE A 181 -8.73 20.08 8.02
N ASN A 182 -8.51 20.76 9.13
CA ASN A 182 -7.83 22.04 9.18
C ASN A 182 -6.36 21.79 9.50
N GLN A 183 -5.50 22.34 8.67
CA GLN A 183 -4.05 22.33 8.89
C GLN A 183 -3.60 23.56 9.69
#